data_ef9304f94a24f3f5d532be2ac20839ac
#
_entry.id   ef9304f94a24f3f5d532be2ac20839ac
#
_cell.length_a   1.000
_cell.length_b   1.000
_cell.length_c   1.000
_cell.angle_alpha   90.00
_cell.angle_beta   90.00
_cell.angle_gamma   90.00
#
_symmetry.space_group_name_H-M   'P 1'
#
loop_
_entity.id
_entity.type
_entity.pdbx_description
1 polymer ?
#
loop_
_entity_poly.entity_id
_entity_poly.type
_entity_poly.pdbx_seq_one_letter_code
_entity_poly.pdbx_strand_id
1 'polypeptide(L)'
;MQNMNLKPEEISSVIKEQIKRYASTLEVSDVGTVIQVADGIARVHGLENAMQGELLEFPGEIYGMVLNLEEDNVGAVLLGSGHNINEGDIVKTTGRVVEVPVGDAMLGRVVNALGQPVDGKGPIQTDKFHKIERVASGVITRKSVDTPLQTGIKAIDSMVPIGRGQRELIIGDRQTGKTAIAIDTIINQKGQNVKCIYVAIGQKASTVANIVKTLEEYGAMSYTTVVVSTASDLAPLQYIAPYSGCAIGEAWMENGEDVLVVYDDLSKHATAYRTLSLLLRRPPGREAYPGDVFYLHSRLLERAARMSEEYGGGSLTALPIIETQAGDVSAYIPTNVISITDGQIYLETEMFNSGFRPAINAGLSVSRVGGAAQIKAMKKIAAPIRTELAQYRELASFAQFGSELDADTKEKLAQGERIKEVLKQPQYQPMPVQYQVIIIYAVTHKYLLDVPVEDITRFEKAFFDYLDTKYPEVPKAIADEKVISEQTEETLKKAIEEFKKNFN
;
A
#
# COMPACT_ATOMS: atom_id res chain seq x y z
N MET A 1 26.17 -9.23 -5.90
CA MET A 1 25.17 -8.38 -6.55
C MET A 1 24.96 -8.88 -7.97
N GLN A 2 24.05 -9.81 -8.15
CA GLN A 2 23.68 -10.26 -9.50
C GLN A 2 22.68 -9.25 -10.07
N ASN A 3 22.97 -8.76 -11.25
CA ASN A 3 22.09 -7.85 -11.97
C ASN A 3 20.72 -8.50 -12.16
N MET A 4 19.67 -7.90 -11.56
CA MET A 4 18.26 -8.18 -11.86
C MET A 4 17.91 -7.59 -13.26
N ASN A 5 18.59 -7.99 -14.30
CA ASN A 5 18.19 -7.68 -15.66
C ASN A 5 17.48 -8.89 -16.23
N LEU A 6 16.17 -8.92 -16.13
CA LEU A 6 15.35 -9.82 -16.90
C LEU A 6 15.54 -9.50 -18.37
N LYS A 7 16.06 -10.46 -19.12
CA LYS A 7 16.13 -10.33 -20.55
C LYS A 7 14.72 -10.45 -21.13
N PRO A 8 14.36 -9.70 -22.15
CA PRO A 8 13.08 -9.83 -22.86
C PRO A 8 12.75 -11.28 -23.28
N GLU A 9 13.78 -12.08 -23.49
CA GLU A 9 13.68 -13.51 -23.82
C GLU A 9 13.13 -14.36 -22.65
N GLU A 10 13.36 -13.96 -21.42
CA GLU A 10 12.86 -14.67 -20.23
C GLU A 10 11.37 -14.43 -20.01
N ILE A 11 10.88 -13.22 -20.34
CA ILE A 11 9.46 -12.87 -20.30
C ILE A 11 8.69 -13.73 -21.31
N SER A 12 9.22 -13.87 -22.53
CA SER A 12 8.66 -14.70 -23.58
C SER A 12 8.61 -16.18 -23.18
N SER A 13 9.64 -16.69 -22.53
CA SER A 13 9.75 -18.11 -22.18
C SER A 13 8.70 -18.59 -21.19
N VAL A 14 8.23 -17.73 -20.30
CA VAL A 14 7.27 -18.13 -19.24
C VAL A 14 5.82 -17.93 -19.66
N ILE A 15 5.52 -16.92 -20.47
CA ILE A 15 4.22 -16.89 -21.16
C ILE A 15 4.06 -18.19 -21.98
N LYS A 16 5.12 -18.62 -22.64
CA LYS A 16 5.18 -19.92 -23.33
C LYS A 16 4.95 -21.10 -22.40
N GLU A 17 5.56 -21.11 -21.21
CA GLU A 17 5.39 -22.20 -20.25
C GLU A 17 3.99 -22.20 -19.62
N GLN A 18 3.41 -21.03 -19.36
CA GLN A 18 2.02 -20.90 -18.93
C GLN A 18 1.05 -21.44 -20.01
N ILE A 19 1.27 -21.09 -21.28
CA ILE A 19 0.44 -21.57 -22.37
C ILE A 19 0.61 -23.08 -22.59
N LYS A 20 1.83 -23.62 -22.47
CA LYS A 20 2.08 -25.08 -22.59
C LYS A 20 1.42 -25.90 -21.47
N ARG A 21 1.35 -25.37 -20.25
CA ARG A 21 0.67 -26.05 -19.12
C ARG A 21 -0.85 -26.19 -19.30
N TYR A 22 -1.44 -25.33 -20.12
CA TYR A 22 -2.87 -25.36 -20.39
C TYR A 22 -3.23 -26.02 -21.73
N ALA A 23 -2.39 -26.88 -22.26
CA ALA A 23 -2.65 -27.57 -23.51
C ALA A 23 -3.93 -28.41 -23.44
N SER A 24 -5.06 -27.78 -23.68
CA SER A 24 -6.29 -28.49 -24.06
C SER A 24 -7.00 -27.74 -25.18
N THR A 25 -7.27 -28.47 -26.24
CA THR A 25 -8.13 -28.15 -27.41
C THR A 25 -7.77 -26.87 -28.18
N LEU A 26 -7.12 -27.09 -29.30
CA LEU A 26 -7.07 -26.15 -30.43
C LEU A 26 -8.51 -25.89 -30.95
N GLU A 27 -9.14 -24.88 -30.38
CA GLU A 27 -10.24 -24.22 -31.09
C GLU A 27 -9.63 -23.34 -32.19
N VAL A 28 -10.35 -23.18 -33.28
CA VAL A 28 -9.95 -22.35 -34.42
C VAL A 28 -9.59 -20.96 -33.91
N SER A 29 -8.31 -20.64 -33.84
CA SER A 29 -7.84 -19.30 -33.45
C SER A 29 -8.09 -18.35 -34.62
N ASP A 30 -8.73 -17.21 -34.35
CA ASP A 30 -8.79 -16.11 -35.30
C ASP A 30 -7.36 -15.63 -35.58
N VAL A 31 -7.11 -15.36 -36.87
CA VAL A 31 -5.80 -14.94 -37.36
C VAL A 31 -5.88 -13.51 -37.87
N GLY A 32 -4.97 -12.68 -37.41
CA GLY A 32 -4.84 -11.30 -37.90
C GLY A 32 -3.45 -11.02 -38.45
N THR A 33 -3.30 -9.84 -39.02
CA THR A 33 -2.04 -9.37 -39.62
C THR A 33 -1.61 -8.08 -38.99
N VAL A 34 -0.33 -7.97 -38.62
CA VAL A 34 0.26 -6.73 -38.09
C VAL A 34 0.25 -5.67 -39.18
N ILE A 35 -0.44 -4.57 -38.95
CA ILE A 35 -0.46 -3.41 -39.88
C ILE A 35 0.48 -2.30 -39.44
N GLN A 36 0.87 -2.26 -38.16
CA GLN A 36 1.83 -1.33 -37.63
C GLN A 36 2.42 -1.89 -36.34
N VAL A 37 3.73 -1.70 -36.12
CA VAL A 37 4.39 -1.97 -34.85
C VAL A 37 5.39 -0.85 -34.54
N ALA A 38 5.26 -0.25 -33.38
CA ALA A 38 6.19 0.78 -32.90
C ALA A 38 6.07 0.93 -31.37
N ASP A 39 7.17 1.22 -30.70
CA ASP A 39 7.23 1.60 -29.27
C ASP A 39 6.49 0.63 -28.30
N GLY A 40 6.51 -0.67 -28.61
CA GLY A 40 5.85 -1.68 -27.80
C GLY A 40 4.35 -1.81 -28.02
N ILE A 41 3.82 -1.16 -29.06
CA ILE A 41 2.42 -1.27 -29.51
C ILE A 41 2.39 -1.95 -30.87
N ALA A 42 1.47 -2.88 -31.05
CA ALA A 42 1.13 -3.46 -32.33
C ALA A 42 -0.35 -3.18 -32.69
N ARG A 43 -0.60 -2.80 -33.93
CA ARG A 43 -1.94 -2.75 -34.50
C ARG A 43 -2.13 -3.94 -35.42
N VAL A 44 -3.20 -4.67 -35.21
CA VAL A 44 -3.47 -5.94 -35.88
C VAL A 44 -4.84 -5.86 -36.55
N HIS A 45 -4.88 -6.18 -37.83
CA HIS A 45 -6.13 -6.27 -38.61
C HIS A 45 -6.63 -7.69 -38.63
N GLY A 46 -7.95 -7.89 -38.62
CA GLY A 46 -8.59 -9.18 -38.85
C GLY A 46 -8.85 -10.07 -37.62
N LEU A 47 -8.73 -9.52 -36.41
CA LEU A 47 -9.07 -10.22 -35.16
C LEU A 47 -10.46 -9.82 -34.66
N GLU A 48 -11.49 -10.16 -35.41
CA GLU A 48 -12.87 -9.69 -35.17
C GLU A 48 -13.48 -10.19 -33.86
N ASN A 49 -13.03 -11.34 -33.37
CA ASN A 49 -13.52 -11.95 -32.12
C ASN A 49 -12.60 -11.72 -30.90
N ALA A 50 -11.54 -10.94 -31.07
CA ALA A 50 -10.63 -10.66 -29.95
C ALA A 50 -11.31 -9.90 -28.81
N MET A 51 -11.02 -10.28 -27.57
CA MET A 51 -11.59 -9.67 -26.38
C MET A 51 -10.62 -8.67 -25.74
N GLN A 52 -11.18 -7.68 -25.07
CA GLN A 52 -10.40 -6.76 -24.23
C GLN A 52 -9.59 -7.53 -23.18
N GLY A 53 -8.28 -7.26 -23.08
CA GLY A 53 -7.39 -7.94 -22.15
C GLY A 53 -6.91 -9.32 -22.61
N GLU A 54 -7.31 -9.77 -23.80
CA GLU A 54 -6.89 -11.05 -24.36
C GLU A 54 -5.40 -11.04 -24.72
N LEU A 55 -4.74 -12.18 -24.51
CA LEU A 55 -3.39 -12.42 -25.00
C LEU A 55 -3.41 -12.80 -26.48
N LEU A 56 -2.59 -12.12 -27.26
CA LEU A 56 -2.31 -12.43 -28.66
C LEU A 56 -0.90 -13.04 -28.76
N GLU A 57 -0.76 -14.04 -29.62
CA GLU A 57 0.52 -14.68 -29.94
C GLU A 57 1.08 -14.08 -31.24
N PHE A 58 2.26 -13.48 -31.14
CA PHE A 58 3.05 -12.93 -32.25
C PHE A 58 4.18 -13.90 -32.63
N PRO A 59 4.78 -13.73 -33.82
CA PRO A 59 5.95 -14.51 -34.23
C PRO A 59 7.10 -14.41 -33.22
N GLY A 60 7.85 -15.49 -33.06
CA GLY A 60 8.98 -15.55 -32.11
C GLY A 60 8.53 -15.73 -30.66
N GLU A 61 7.29 -16.22 -30.45
CA GLU A 61 6.73 -16.50 -29.11
C GLU A 61 6.64 -15.23 -28.24
N ILE A 62 6.41 -14.11 -28.88
CA ILE A 62 6.13 -12.83 -28.24
C ILE A 62 4.62 -12.74 -28.03
N TYR A 63 4.23 -12.25 -26.83
CA TYR A 63 2.82 -12.05 -26.48
C TYR A 63 2.50 -10.59 -26.34
N GLY A 64 1.27 -10.23 -26.73
CA GLY A 64 0.70 -8.92 -26.53
C GLY A 64 -0.65 -9.00 -25.85
N MET A 65 -1.05 -7.94 -25.19
CA MET A 65 -2.37 -7.83 -24.55
C MET A 65 -3.22 -6.82 -25.31
N VAL A 66 -4.45 -7.19 -25.63
CA VAL A 66 -5.43 -6.32 -26.29
C VAL A 66 -5.85 -5.20 -25.36
N LEU A 67 -5.63 -3.95 -25.78
CA LEU A 67 -6.08 -2.76 -25.05
C LEU A 67 -7.07 -1.90 -25.83
N ASN A 68 -7.09 -1.97 -27.15
CA ASN A 68 -8.02 -1.23 -28.02
C ASN A 68 -8.74 -2.17 -28.96
N LEU A 69 -10.06 -2.07 -29.00
CA LEU A 69 -10.90 -2.73 -30.00
C LEU A 69 -11.49 -1.64 -30.89
N GLU A 70 -11.05 -1.58 -32.15
CA GLU A 70 -11.56 -0.67 -33.17
C GLU A 70 -12.31 -1.47 -34.22
N GLU A 71 -13.05 -0.80 -35.08
CA GLU A 71 -13.94 -1.46 -36.06
C GLU A 71 -13.17 -2.39 -37.02
N ASP A 72 -11.97 -1.98 -37.42
CA ASP A 72 -11.16 -2.68 -38.44
C ASP A 72 -9.80 -3.17 -37.91
N ASN A 73 -9.42 -2.84 -36.66
CA ASN A 73 -8.16 -3.24 -36.06
C ASN A 73 -8.22 -3.39 -34.57
N VAL A 74 -7.22 -4.09 -34.02
CA VAL A 74 -7.00 -4.28 -32.60
C VAL A 74 -5.67 -3.65 -32.21
N GLY A 75 -5.66 -2.79 -31.20
CA GLY A 75 -4.45 -2.26 -30.59
C GLY A 75 -4.00 -3.14 -29.43
N ALA A 76 -2.82 -3.74 -29.55
CA ALA A 76 -2.22 -4.56 -28.52
C ALA A 76 -0.92 -3.95 -27.99
N VAL A 77 -0.67 -4.12 -26.68
CA VAL A 77 0.59 -3.76 -26.04
C VAL A 77 1.45 -5.00 -25.93
N LEU A 78 2.71 -4.90 -26.34
CA LEU A 78 3.63 -6.03 -26.31
C LEU A 78 4.15 -6.25 -24.89
N LEU A 79 4.14 -7.48 -24.43
CA LEU A 79 4.66 -7.89 -23.11
C LEU A 79 6.11 -8.36 -23.18
N GLY A 80 6.80 -8.00 -24.24
CA GLY A 80 8.21 -8.33 -24.47
C GLY A 80 8.81 -7.45 -25.57
N SER A 81 10.07 -7.71 -25.91
CA SER A 81 10.74 -6.98 -26.99
C SER A 81 10.08 -7.19 -28.34
N GLY A 82 9.59 -6.13 -28.96
CA GLY A 82 8.97 -6.16 -30.29
C GLY A 82 9.96 -6.09 -31.47
N HIS A 83 11.27 -6.20 -31.23
CA HIS A 83 12.28 -6.01 -32.29
C HIS A 83 12.18 -6.95 -33.48
N ASN A 84 11.60 -8.13 -33.27
CA ASN A 84 11.45 -9.16 -34.30
C ASN A 84 10.05 -9.22 -34.90
N ILE A 85 9.18 -8.29 -34.56
CA ILE A 85 7.82 -8.21 -35.12
C ILE A 85 7.83 -7.19 -36.26
N ASN A 86 7.32 -7.59 -37.41
CA ASN A 86 7.26 -6.75 -38.62
C ASN A 86 5.83 -6.57 -39.08
N GLU A 87 5.62 -5.53 -39.87
CA GLU A 87 4.35 -5.36 -40.62
C GLU A 87 4.16 -6.54 -41.58
N GLY A 88 2.96 -7.07 -41.62
CA GLY A 88 2.62 -8.28 -42.38
C GLY A 88 2.72 -9.58 -41.61
N ASP A 89 3.30 -9.57 -40.41
CA ASP A 89 3.38 -10.77 -39.56
C ASP A 89 1.98 -11.24 -39.12
N ILE A 90 1.86 -12.55 -38.96
CA ILE A 90 0.62 -13.20 -38.56
C ILE A 90 0.53 -13.26 -37.05
N VAL A 91 -0.62 -12.85 -36.51
CA VAL A 91 -0.95 -12.86 -35.08
C VAL A 91 -2.17 -13.75 -34.85
N LYS A 92 -2.15 -14.50 -33.76
CA LYS A 92 -3.24 -15.41 -33.38
C LYS A 92 -3.86 -14.99 -32.05
N THR A 93 -5.18 -15.14 -31.96
CA THR A 93 -5.86 -15.09 -30.67
C THR A 93 -5.54 -16.34 -29.85
N THR A 94 -5.47 -16.19 -28.54
CA THR A 94 -5.25 -17.33 -27.62
C THR A 94 -6.52 -17.75 -26.88
N GLY A 95 -7.58 -16.93 -26.93
CA GLY A 95 -8.77 -17.11 -26.13
C GLY A 95 -8.55 -16.93 -24.63
N ARG A 96 -7.42 -16.37 -24.21
CA ARG A 96 -6.98 -16.26 -22.80
C ARG A 96 -6.64 -14.84 -22.44
N VAL A 97 -6.82 -14.51 -21.18
CA VAL A 97 -6.39 -13.24 -20.58
C VAL A 97 -5.14 -13.46 -19.74
N VAL A 98 -4.47 -12.38 -19.37
CA VAL A 98 -3.28 -12.44 -18.51
C VAL A 98 -3.63 -12.98 -17.13
N GLU A 99 -2.89 -13.97 -16.67
CA GLU A 99 -3.05 -14.62 -15.37
C GLU A 99 -1.70 -14.62 -14.63
N VAL A 100 -1.77 -14.70 -13.31
CA VAL A 100 -0.59 -14.81 -12.44
C VAL A 100 -0.71 -16.00 -11.51
N PRO A 101 0.41 -16.63 -11.13
CA PRO A 101 0.40 -17.68 -10.11
C PRO A 101 -0.04 -17.10 -8.76
N VAL A 102 -0.78 -17.86 -8.00
CA VAL A 102 -1.31 -17.47 -6.69
C VAL A 102 -1.14 -18.58 -5.67
N GLY A 103 -1.32 -18.26 -4.40
CA GLY A 103 -1.24 -19.19 -3.29
C GLY A 103 0.03 -19.02 -2.45
N ASP A 104 0.20 -19.89 -1.47
CA ASP A 104 1.28 -19.79 -0.48
C ASP A 104 2.69 -19.96 -1.05
N ALA A 105 2.80 -20.56 -2.25
CA ALA A 105 4.07 -20.64 -2.96
C ALA A 105 4.64 -19.25 -3.34
N MET A 106 3.80 -18.21 -3.33
CA MET A 106 4.21 -16.83 -3.59
C MET A 106 4.84 -16.15 -2.37
N LEU A 107 4.67 -16.67 -1.16
CA LEU A 107 5.23 -16.08 0.05
C LEU A 107 6.76 -16.14 0.04
N GLY A 108 7.38 -15.05 0.41
CA GLY A 108 8.84 -14.89 0.42
C GLY A 108 9.47 -14.71 -0.95
N ARG A 109 8.68 -14.58 -2.00
CA ARG A 109 9.15 -14.46 -3.37
C ARG A 109 9.09 -13.02 -3.89
N VAL A 110 10.04 -12.72 -4.76
CA VAL A 110 10.06 -11.50 -5.56
C VAL A 110 9.77 -11.89 -6.99
N VAL A 111 8.70 -11.32 -7.54
CA VAL A 111 8.21 -11.63 -8.88
C VAL A 111 8.06 -10.37 -9.73
N ASN A 112 8.06 -10.53 -11.05
CA ASN A 112 7.72 -9.44 -11.96
C ASN A 112 6.19 -9.28 -12.13
N ALA A 113 5.76 -8.37 -12.98
CA ALA A 113 4.35 -8.11 -13.25
C ALA A 113 3.57 -9.31 -13.84
N LEU A 114 4.26 -10.29 -14.40
CA LEU A 114 3.70 -11.54 -14.91
C LEU A 114 3.73 -12.69 -13.88
N GLY A 115 4.17 -12.42 -12.67
CA GLY A 115 4.28 -13.43 -11.61
C GLY A 115 5.51 -14.34 -11.72
N GLN A 116 6.47 -13.97 -12.53
CA GLN A 116 7.72 -14.73 -12.71
C GLN A 116 8.72 -14.40 -11.63
N PRO A 117 9.42 -15.38 -11.06
CA PRO A 117 10.43 -15.14 -10.04
C PRO A 117 11.63 -14.38 -10.61
N VAL A 118 12.07 -13.35 -9.86
CA VAL A 118 13.25 -12.54 -10.18
C VAL A 118 14.27 -12.55 -9.04
N ASP A 119 14.04 -13.38 -8.03
CA ASP A 119 14.82 -13.49 -6.80
C ASP A 119 15.93 -14.55 -6.86
N GLY A 120 16.04 -15.29 -7.95
CA GLY A 120 17.02 -16.36 -8.10
C GLY A 120 16.74 -17.62 -7.26
N LYS A 121 15.55 -17.72 -6.65
CA LYS A 121 15.14 -18.85 -5.80
C LYS A 121 14.48 -20.01 -6.57
N GLY A 122 14.59 -20.01 -7.90
CA GLY A 122 14.00 -21.02 -8.75
C GLY A 122 12.51 -20.82 -9.05
N PRO A 123 11.89 -21.70 -9.83
CA PRO A 123 10.51 -21.57 -10.26
C PRO A 123 9.52 -21.66 -9.09
N ILE A 124 8.37 -21.02 -9.24
CA ILE A 124 7.27 -21.06 -8.27
C ILE A 124 6.42 -22.30 -8.56
N GLN A 125 6.31 -23.18 -7.57
CA GLN A 125 5.56 -24.44 -7.67
C GLN A 125 4.11 -24.20 -7.24
N THR A 126 3.24 -23.93 -8.21
CA THR A 126 1.79 -23.82 -7.99
C THR A 126 1.01 -24.21 -9.24
N ASP A 127 -0.15 -24.79 -9.03
CA ASP A 127 -1.14 -25.11 -10.06
C ASP A 127 -2.30 -24.11 -10.10
N LYS A 128 -2.28 -23.11 -9.20
CA LYS A 128 -3.33 -22.10 -9.07
C LYS A 128 -2.93 -20.81 -9.75
N PHE A 129 -3.81 -20.30 -10.60
CA PHE A 129 -3.64 -19.03 -11.32
C PHE A 129 -4.90 -18.20 -11.22
N HIS A 130 -4.75 -16.88 -11.12
CA HIS A 130 -5.85 -15.93 -11.18
C HIS A 130 -5.64 -14.92 -12.29
N LYS A 131 -6.75 -14.56 -12.96
CA LYS A 131 -6.77 -13.45 -13.90
C LYS A 131 -6.41 -12.15 -13.19
N ILE A 132 -5.55 -11.34 -13.80
CA ILE A 132 -5.14 -10.07 -13.21
C ILE A 132 -6.25 -9.02 -13.25
N GLU A 133 -7.06 -9.02 -14.29
CA GLU A 133 -8.25 -8.16 -14.43
C GLU A 133 -9.49 -8.96 -14.02
N ARG A 134 -10.14 -8.50 -12.96
CA ARG A 134 -11.33 -9.12 -12.39
C ARG A 134 -12.31 -8.05 -11.92
N VAL A 135 -13.59 -8.35 -12.01
CA VAL A 135 -14.63 -7.50 -11.43
C VAL A 135 -14.55 -7.59 -9.90
N ALA A 136 -14.62 -6.44 -9.24
CA ALA A 136 -14.65 -6.37 -7.78
C ALA A 136 -15.88 -7.11 -7.22
N SER A 137 -15.73 -7.62 -5.99
CA SER A 137 -16.84 -8.26 -5.26
C SER A 137 -18.04 -7.33 -5.10
N GLY A 138 -19.23 -7.88 -5.24
CA GLY A 138 -20.49 -7.11 -5.14
C GLY A 138 -20.81 -6.66 -3.71
N VAL A 139 -21.77 -5.77 -3.58
CA VAL A 139 -22.17 -5.17 -2.27
C VAL A 139 -22.63 -6.23 -1.28
N ILE A 140 -23.38 -7.25 -1.75
CA ILE A 140 -23.97 -8.28 -0.87
C ILE A 140 -22.90 -9.20 -0.26
N THR A 141 -21.75 -9.37 -0.92
CA THR A 141 -20.66 -10.22 -0.46
C THR A 141 -19.77 -9.55 0.58
N ARG A 142 -19.94 -8.25 0.77
CA ARG A 142 -19.08 -7.43 1.65
C ARG A 142 -19.69 -7.25 3.03
N LYS A 143 -18.81 -7.04 3.98
CA LYS A 143 -19.10 -6.64 5.35
C LYS A 143 -18.45 -5.28 5.64
N SER A 144 -19.03 -4.52 6.56
CA SER A 144 -18.41 -3.28 7.04
C SER A 144 -17.05 -3.54 7.68
N VAL A 145 -16.13 -2.61 7.49
CA VAL A 145 -14.80 -2.65 8.10
C VAL A 145 -14.92 -2.35 9.59
N ASP A 146 -14.60 -3.33 10.42
CA ASP A 146 -14.79 -3.28 11.87
C ASP A 146 -13.60 -3.84 12.68
N THR A 147 -12.55 -4.27 12.01
CA THR A 147 -11.36 -4.88 12.62
C THR A 147 -10.13 -4.06 12.30
N PRO A 148 -9.31 -3.66 13.29
CA PRO A 148 -8.12 -2.86 13.05
C PRO A 148 -7.06 -3.63 12.27
N LEU A 149 -6.39 -2.92 11.35
CA LEU A 149 -5.10 -3.28 10.82
C LEU A 149 -4.07 -2.41 11.54
N GLN A 150 -3.32 -2.99 12.47
CA GLN A 150 -2.34 -2.25 13.24
C GLN A 150 -1.13 -1.90 12.40
N THR A 151 -0.84 -0.62 12.21
CA THR A 151 0.34 -0.19 11.45
C THR A 151 1.61 -0.20 12.29
N GLY A 152 1.48 -0.17 13.60
CA GLY A 152 2.60 0.00 14.53
C GLY A 152 3.11 1.44 14.61
N ILE A 153 2.46 2.38 13.95
CA ILE A 153 2.82 3.80 13.94
C ILE A 153 1.84 4.56 14.81
N LYS A 154 2.34 5.14 15.90
CA LYS A 154 1.52 5.83 16.92
C LYS A 154 0.60 6.88 16.30
N ALA A 155 1.11 7.70 15.41
CA ALA A 155 0.35 8.77 14.78
C ALA A 155 -0.81 8.25 13.91
N ILE A 156 -0.63 7.12 13.25
CA ILE A 156 -1.66 6.52 12.39
C ILE A 156 -2.69 5.79 13.24
N ASP A 157 -2.25 4.86 14.08
CA ASP A 157 -3.17 4.01 14.86
C ASP A 157 -4.02 4.82 15.84
N SER A 158 -3.54 5.98 16.29
CA SER A 158 -4.27 6.87 17.17
C SER A 158 -5.20 7.86 16.47
N MET A 159 -4.77 8.44 15.34
CA MET A 159 -5.49 9.54 14.68
C MET A 159 -6.13 9.20 13.35
N VAL A 160 -5.54 8.28 12.60
CA VAL A 160 -5.97 7.91 11.23
C VAL A 160 -6.01 6.38 11.12
N PRO A 161 -6.80 5.69 11.94
CA PRO A 161 -6.76 4.24 12.03
C PRO A 161 -7.20 3.59 10.71
N ILE A 162 -6.56 2.46 10.41
CA ILE A 162 -6.83 1.65 9.22
C ILE A 162 -7.48 0.35 9.65
N GLY A 163 -8.58 0.01 9.02
CA GLY A 163 -9.27 -1.26 9.22
C GLY A 163 -8.96 -2.28 8.14
N ARG A 164 -9.11 -3.55 8.47
CA ARG A 164 -8.94 -4.66 7.52
C ARG A 164 -10.04 -4.62 6.45
N GLY A 165 -9.62 -4.42 5.20
CA GLY A 165 -10.50 -4.22 4.05
C GLY A 165 -10.69 -2.76 3.63
N GLN A 166 -10.05 -1.83 4.33
CA GLN A 166 -10.07 -0.41 4.00
C GLN A 166 -9.07 -0.07 2.89
N ARG A 167 -9.36 1.01 2.17
CA ARG A 167 -8.45 1.65 1.21
C ARG A 167 -8.01 2.97 1.82
N GLU A 168 -6.77 3.06 2.24
CA GLU A 168 -6.21 4.28 2.82
C GLU A 168 -5.04 4.78 1.99
N LEU A 169 -5.18 5.99 1.44
CA LEU A 169 -4.18 6.61 0.60
C LEU A 169 -3.03 7.16 1.44
N ILE A 170 -1.80 6.93 1.02
CA ILE A 170 -0.60 7.61 1.54
C ILE A 170 -0.17 8.62 0.49
N ILE A 171 -0.22 9.90 0.82
CA ILE A 171 -0.01 10.98 -0.14
C ILE A 171 0.96 12.03 0.41
N GLY A 172 1.84 12.53 -0.43
CA GLY A 172 2.81 13.56 -0.09
C GLY A 172 3.86 13.74 -1.18
N ASP A 173 4.69 14.77 -1.02
CA ASP A 173 5.79 15.06 -1.95
C ASP A 173 6.87 13.98 -1.90
N ARG A 174 7.76 14.03 -2.85
CA ARG A 174 8.89 13.11 -2.92
C ARG A 174 9.74 13.18 -1.64
N GLN A 175 10.16 12.01 -1.15
CA GLN A 175 11.03 11.86 0.04
C GLN A 175 10.42 12.39 1.35
N THR A 176 9.12 12.30 1.52
CA THR A 176 8.42 12.64 2.77
C THR A 176 8.16 11.44 3.69
N GLY A 177 8.60 10.25 3.31
CA GLY A 177 8.47 9.04 4.12
C GLY A 177 7.27 8.15 3.77
N LYS A 178 6.66 8.30 2.60
CA LYS A 178 5.51 7.47 2.16
C LYS A 178 5.83 5.98 2.16
N THR A 179 6.91 5.60 1.50
CA THR A 179 7.38 4.21 1.46
C THR A 179 7.76 3.69 2.83
N ALA A 180 8.37 4.52 3.67
CA ALA A 180 8.74 4.14 5.04
C ALA A 180 7.50 3.74 5.87
N ILE A 181 6.41 4.46 5.78
CA ILE A 181 5.14 4.11 6.44
C ILE A 181 4.63 2.76 5.95
N ALA A 182 4.64 2.53 4.64
CA ALA A 182 4.19 1.27 4.06
C ALA A 182 5.04 0.08 4.53
N ILE A 183 6.37 0.24 4.54
CA ILE A 183 7.29 -0.82 4.99
C ILE A 183 7.14 -1.09 6.49
N ASP A 184 7.02 -0.06 7.32
CA ASP A 184 6.80 -0.21 8.76
C ASP A 184 5.47 -0.94 9.05
N THR A 185 4.43 -0.64 8.28
CA THR A 185 3.14 -1.34 8.36
C THR A 185 3.28 -2.82 8.01
N ILE A 186 4.03 -3.16 6.97
CA ILE A 186 4.32 -4.56 6.60
C ILE A 186 5.11 -5.26 7.71
N ILE A 187 6.15 -4.64 8.24
CA ILE A 187 6.96 -5.20 9.34
C ILE A 187 6.10 -5.49 10.56
N ASN A 188 5.15 -4.61 10.87
CA ASN A 188 4.25 -4.78 12.03
C ASN A 188 3.23 -5.92 11.87
N GLN A 189 3.05 -6.46 10.68
CA GLN A 189 2.13 -7.58 10.48
C GLN A 189 2.66 -8.93 10.98
N LYS A 190 3.90 -8.99 11.42
CA LYS A 190 4.47 -10.21 12.00
C LYS A 190 3.63 -10.67 13.19
N GLY A 191 3.12 -11.91 13.09
CA GLY A 191 2.26 -12.49 14.11
C GLY A 191 0.80 -11.99 14.13
N GLN A 192 0.40 -11.16 13.17
CA GLN A 192 -0.96 -10.61 13.06
C GLN A 192 -1.89 -11.41 12.13
N ASN A 193 -1.40 -12.51 11.55
CA ASN A 193 -2.11 -13.31 10.55
C ASN A 193 -2.56 -12.49 9.34
N VAL A 194 -1.70 -11.61 8.87
CA VAL A 194 -1.90 -10.81 7.67
C VAL A 194 -0.80 -11.11 6.67
N LYS A 195 -1.18 -11.53 5.47
CA LYS A 195 -0.27 -11.69 4.34
C LYS A 195 -0.09 -10.37 3.63
N CYS A 196 1.13 -10.05 3.24
CA CYS A 196 1.45 -8.75 2.66
C CYS A 196 1.91 -8.88 1.21
N ILE A 197 1.58 -7.87 0.41
CA ILE A 197 2.06 -7.72 -0.96
C ILE A 197 2.58 -6.30 -1.11
N TYR A 198 3.83 -6.17 -1.53
CA TYR A 198 4.42 -4.90 -1.91
C TYR A 198 4.57 -4.84 -3.42
N VAL A 199 3.87 -3.92 -4.06
CA VAL A 199 3.93 -3.71 -5.50
C VAL A 199 4.77 -2.47 -5.79
N ALA A 200 5.97 -2.67 -6.33
CA ALA A 200 6.85 -1.59 -6.77
C ALA A 200 6.57 -1.27 -8.25
N ILE A 201 6.14 -0.05 -8.53
CA ILE A 201 5.76 0.40 -9.88
C ILE A 201 6.69 1.50 -10.34
N GLY A 202 7.44 1.26 -11.38
CA GLY A 202 8.35 2.24 -11.97
C GLY A 202 9.48 2.71 -11.05
N GLN A 203 9.85 1.91 -10.06
CA GLN A 203 10.92 2.20 -9.12
C GLN A 203 12.29 1.76 -9.65
N LYS A 204 13.36 2.38 -9.15
CA LYS A 204 14.72 1.93 -9.45
C LYS A 204 14.96 0.54 -8.86
N ALA A 205 15.61 -0.34 -9.61
CA ALA A 205 15.93 -1.70 -9.15
C ALA A 205 16.73 -1.69 -7.83
N SER A 206 17.64 -0.74 -7.64
CA SER A 206 18.40 -0.57 -6.39
C SER A 206 17.51 -0.24 -5.20
N THR A 207 16.49 0.57 -5.39
CA THR A 207 15.51 0.90 -4.33
C THR A 207 14.72 -0.33 -3.92
N VAL A 208 14.25 -1.09 -4.89
CA VAL A 208 13.52 -2.35 -4.62
C VAL A 208 14.39 -3.37 -3.92
N ALA A 209 15.64 -3.52 -4.35
CA ALA A 209 16.60 -4.42 -3.71
C ALA A 209 16.83 -4.06 -2.23
N ASN A 210 16.92 -2.77 -1.91
CA ASN A 210 17.06 -2.32 -0.52
C ASN A 210 15.79 -2.60 0.31
N ILE A 211 14.62 -2.43 -0.27
CA ILE A 211 13.34 -2.73 0.40
C ILE A 211 13.24 -4.23 0.70
N VAL A 212 13.54 -5.09 -0.27
CA VAL A 212 13.55 -6.54 -0.08
C VAL A 212 14.52 -6.94 1.03
N LYS A 213 15.74 -6.40 1.01
CA LYS A 213 16.74 -6.64 2.04
C LYS A 213 16.24 -6.22 3.43
N THR A 214 15.62 -5.04 3.54
CA THR A 214 15.03 -4.56 4.80
C THR A 214 13.94 -5.51 5.29
N LEU A 215 13.04 -5.94 4.42
CA LEU A 215 11.99 -6.90 4.79
C LEU A 215 12.57 -8.25 5.23
N GLU A 216 13.64 -8.71 4.62
CA GLU A 216 14.35 -9.93 5.03
C GLU A 216 14.99 -9.76 6.42
N GLU A 217 15.69 -8.65 6.66
CA GLU A 217 16.35 -8.36 7.93
C GLU A 217 15.38 -8.32 9.11
N TYR A 218 14.17 -7.81 8.91
CA TYR A 218 13.11 -7.78 9.93
C TYR A 218 12.20 -9.01 9.95
N GLY A 219 12.51 -10.02 9.13
CA GLY A 219 11.74 -11.27 9.07
C GLY A 219 10.36 -11.13 8.42
N ALA A 220 10.11 -10.04 7.70
CA ALA A 220 8.83 -9.78 7.06
C ALA A 220 8.63 -10.53 5.73
N MET A 221 9.70 -10.95 5.07
CA MET A 221 9.60 -11.69 3.80
C MET A 221 8.90 -13.03 3.94
N SER A 222 8.89 -13.64 5.11
CA SER A 222 8.22 -14.93 5.33
C SER A 222 6.71 -14.90 5.07
N TYR A 223 6.07 -13.74 5.18
CA TYR A 223 4.65 -13.51 4.92
C TYR A 223 4.39 -12.46 3.84
N THR A 224 5.40 -12.09 3.08
CA THR A 224 5.32 -11.02 2.07
C THR A 224 5.69 -11.52 0.68
N THR A 225 4.94 -11.08 -0.32
CA THR A 225 5.28 -11.21 -1.74
C THR A 225 5.60 -9.83 -2.30
N VAL A 226 6.68 -9.72 -3.05
CA VAL A 226 7.05 -8.47 -3.73
C VAL A 226 6.81 -8.61 -5.22
N VAL A 227 6.03 -7.71 -5.80
CA VAL A 227 5.77 -7.61 -7.25
C VAL A 227 6.52 -6.40 -7.78
N VAL A 228 7.41 -6.60 -8.73
CA VAL A 228 8.30 -5.55 -9.22
C VAL A 228 8.06 -5.27 -10.70
N SER A 229 7.85 -4.00 -11.01
CA SER A 229 8.04 -3.47 -12.35
C SER A 229 8.94 -2.24 -12.24
N THR A 230 10.17 -2.36 -12.74
CA THR A 230 11.18 -1.31 -12.59
C THR A 230 10.96 -0.13 -13.55
N ALA A 231 11.68 0.97 -13.31
CA ALA A 231 11.64 2.14 -14.19
C ALA A 231 12.19 1.86 -15.61
N SER A 232 12.97 0.80 -15.77
CA SER A 232 13.50 0.37 -17.08
C SER A 232 12.58 -0.62 -17.80
N ASP A 233 11.54 -1.12 -17.14
CA ASP A 233 10.59 -2.01 -17.78
C ASP A 233 9.65 -1.27 -18.73
N LEU A 234 9.13 -1.98 -19.69
CA LEU A 234 8.17 -1.45 -20.64
C LEU A 234 6.90 -0.97 -19.92
N ALA A 235 6.31 0.11 -20.44
CA ALA A 235 5.08 0.68 -19.86
C ALA A 235 3.93 -0.35 -19.66
N PRO A 236 3.70 -1.32 -20.55
CA PRO A 236 2.72 -2.37 -20.32
C PRO A 236 2.93 -3.16 -19.03
N LEU A 237 4.16 -3.47 -18.65
CA LEU A 237 4.48 -4.20 -17.43
C LEU A 237 4.21 -3.34 -16.18
N GLN A 238 4.53 -2.06 -16.24
CA GLN A 238 4.18 -1.12 -15.16
C GLN A 238 2.66 -0.97 -15.02
N TYR A 239 1.93 -1.00 -16.12
CA TYR A 239 0.48 -0.93 -16.15
C TYR A 239 -0.17 -2.16 -15.47
N ILE A 240 0.29 -3.37 -15.76
CA ILE A 240 -0.33 -4.60 -15.21
C ILE A 240 0.13 -4.94 -13.78
N ALA A 241 1.27 -4.46 -13.33
CA ALA A 241 1.86 -4.81 -12.03
C ALA A 241 0.90 -4.68 -10.84
N PRO A 242 0.16 -3.58 -10.64
CA PRO A 242 -0.76 -3.46 -9.53
C PRO A 242 -1.94 -4.45 -9.63
N TYR A 243 -2.43 -4.75 -10.82
CA TYR A 243 -3.48 -5.76 -11.01
C TYR A 243 -2.98 -7.16 -10.69
N SER A 244 -1.73 -7.46 -11.02
CA SER A 244 -1.08 -8.73 -10.67
C SER A 244 -0.97 -8.88 -9.15
N GLY A 245 -0.49 -7.85 -8.45
CA GLY A 245 -0.43 -7.84 -6.99
C GLY A 245 -1.81 -7.99 -6.34
N CYS A 246 -2.80 -7.32 -6.88
CA CYS A 246 -4.19 -7.42 -6.42
C CYS A 246 -4.75 -8.84 -6.60
N ALA A 247 -4.51 -9.48 -7.73
CA ALA A 247 -4.96 -10.84 -8.01
C ALA A 247 -4.33 -11.87 -7.05
N ILE A 248 -3.06 -11.71 -6.72
CA ILE A 248 -2.38 -12.55 -5.71
C ILE A 248 -3.06 -12.38 -4.35
N GLY A 249 -3.36 -11.15 -3.94
CA GLY A 249 -4.04 -10.86 -2.68
C GLY A 249 -5.47 -11.38 -2.63
N GLU A 250 -6.22 -11.26 -3.71
CA GLU A 250 -7.59 -11.76 -3.79
C GLU A 250 -7.68 -13.28 -3.60
N ALA A 251 -6.68 -14.04 -4.07
CA ALA A 251 -6.65 -15.48 -3.86
C ALA A 251 -6.63 -15.86 -2.38
N TRP A 252 -5.90 -15.13 -1.56
CA TRP A 252 -5.91 -15.34 -0.10
C TRP A 252 -7.17 -14.80 0.56
N MET A 253 -7.66 -13.64 0.14
CA MET A 253 -8.91 -13.07 0.65
C MET A 253 -10.10 -14.03 0.43
N GLU A 254 -10.20 -14.64 -0.75
CA GLU A 254 -11.23 -15.62 -1.08
C GLU A 254 -11.14 -16.91 -0.24
N ASN A 255 -9.94 -17.23 0.26
CA ASN A 255 -9.72 -18.34 1.19
C ASN A 255 -9.97 -17.94 2.67
N GLY A 256 -10.51 -16.76 2.94
CA GLY A 256 -10.83 -16.31 4.28
C GLY A 256 -9.66 -15.68 5.04
N GLU A 257 -8.58 -15.34 4.36
CA GLU A 257 -7.39 -14.74 4.96
C GLU A 257 -7.40 -13.21 4.86
N ASP A 258 -6.67 -12.56 5.74
CA ASP A 258 -6.48 -11.12 5.71
C ASP A 258 -5.20 -10.75 4.94
N VAL A 259 -5.30 -9.79 4.04
CA VAL A 259 -4.22 -9.38 3.15
C VAL A 259 -4.03 -7.87 3.18
N LEU A 260 -2.79 -7.44 3.14
CA LEU A 260 -2.39 -6.04 2.95
C LEU A 260 -1.66 -5.93 1.62
N VAL A 261 -2.10 -5.03 0.75
CA VAL A 261 -1.40 -4.70 -0.49
C VAL A 261 -1.00 -3.23 -0.52
N VAL A 262 0.25 -2.98 -0.83
CA VAL A 262 0.82 -1.64 -1.01
C VAL A 262 1.10 -1.42 -2.49
N TYR A 263 0.62 -0.32 -3.05
CA TYR A 263 0.92 0.09 -4.43
C TYR A 263 1.86 1.30 -4.41
N ASP A 264 3.13 1.10 -4.65
CA ASP A 264 4.16 2.13 -4.58
C ASP A 264 4.80 2.40 -5.96
N ASP A 265 4.30 3.33 -6.74
CA ASP A 265 3.18 4.22 -6.50
C ASP A 265 2.20 4.25 -7.69
N LEU A 266 0.99 4.69 -7.44
CA LEU A 266 -0.04 4.82 -8.47
C LEU A 266 0.13 6.07 -9.35
N SER A 267 0.96 7.03 -8.98
CA SER A 267 1.34 8.16 -9.84
C SER A 267 2.10 7.68 -11.06
N LYS A 268 3.08 6.80 -10.87
CA LYS A 268 3.83 6.16 -11.97
C LYS A 268 2.97 5.20 -12.78
N HIS A 269 2.05 4.51 -12.12
CA HIS A 269 1.04 3.67 -12.79
C HIS A 269 0.19 4.49 -13.77
N ALA A 270 -0.31 5.63 -13.34
CA ALA A 270 -1.06 6.54 -14.19
C ALA A 270 -0.22 7.08 -15.36
N THR A 271 1.05 7.39 -15.11
CA THR A 271 1.98 7.83 -16.15
C THR A 271 2.23 6.76 -17.20
N ALA A 272 2.40 5.50 -16.79
CA ALA A 272 2.53 4.37 -17.71
C ALA A 272 1.28 4.21 -18.57
N TYR A 273 0.10 4.29 -17.97
CA TYR A 273 -1.17 4.22 -18.69
C TYR A 273 -1.38 5.37 -19.66
N ARG A 274 -0.99 6.59 -19.29
CA ARG A 274 -0.98 7.75 -20.20
C ARG A 274 -0.09 7.50 -21.41
N THR A 275 1.11 6.99 -21.19
CA THR A 275 2.04 6.63 -22.27
C THR A 275 1.42 5.63 -23.23
N LEU A 276 0.85 4.53 -22.73
CA LEU A 276 0.18 3.53 -23.54
C LEU A 276 -1.00 4.12 -24.32
N SER A 277 -1.82 4.94 -23.68
CA SER A 277 -2.98 5.55 -24.28
C SER A 277 -2.62 6.51 -25.42
N LEU A 278 -1.56 7.29 -25.26
CA LEU A 278 -1.05 8.19 -26.30
C LEU A 278 -0.48 7.40 -27.50
N LEU A 279 0.26 6.33 -27.23
CA LEU A 279 0.79 5.44 -28.27
C LEU A 279 -0.35 4.72 -29.04
N LEU A 280 -1.42 4.35 -28.35
CA LEU A 280 -2.64 3.81 -28.96
C LEU A 280 -3.51 4.88 -29.64
N ARG A 281 -3.08 6.15 -29.66
CA ARG A 281 -3.80 7.30 -30.22
C ARG A 281 -5.18 7.53 -29.62
N ARG A 282 -5.37 7.18 -28.35
CA ARG A 282 -6.56 7.57 -27.61
C ARG A 282 -6.57 9.08 -27.41
N PRO A 283 -7.72 9.77 -27.51
CA PRO A 283 -7.77 11.20 -27.35
C PRO A 283 -7.36 11.61 -25.93
N PRO A 284 -6.38 12.53 -25.79
CA PRO A 284 -5.94 13.00 -24.46
C PRO A 284 -6.96 13.95 -23.85
N GLY A 285 -7.13 13.86 -22.54
CA GLY A 285 -7.89 14.80 -21.73
C GLY A 285 -6.98 15.70 -20.88
N ARG A 286 -7.40 15.99 -19.66
CA ARG A 286 -6.66 16.81 -18.69
C ARG A 286 -5.27 16.20 -18.43
N GLU A 287 -4.24 17.04 -18.48
CA GLU A 287 -2.83 16.64 -18.29
C GLU A 287 -2.38 15.50 -19.22
N ALA A 288 -3.00 15.42 -20.40
CA ALA A 288 -2.81 14.38 -21.40
C ALA A 288 -3.19 12.96 -20.96
N TYR A 289 -3.86 12.79 -19.85
CA TYR A 289 -4.42 11.49 -19.44
C TYR A 289 -5.65 11.14 -20.30
N PRO A 290 -5.87 9.84 -20.59
CA PRO A 290 -7.09 9.41 -21.26
C PRO A 290 -8.32 9.61 -20.37
N GLY A 291 -9.51 9.69 -20.97
CA GLY A 291 -10.75 9.93 -20.25
C GLY A 291 -11.11 8.87 -19.20
N ASP A 292 -10.56 7.68 -19.31
CA ASP A 292 -10.80 6.54 -18.41
C ASP A 292 -9.73 6.36 -17.32
N VAL A 293 -8.87 7.34 -17.08
CA VAL A 293 -7.83 7.25 -16.03
C VAL A 293 -8.42 7.12 -14.63
N PHE A 294 -9.59 7.68 -14.37
CA PHE A 294 -10.31 7.46 -13.12
C PHE A 294 -10.65 5.97 -12.97
N TYR A 295 -11.16 5.36 -14.00
CA TYR A 295 -11.52 3.94 -14.01
C TYR A 295 -10.30 3.01 -13.85
N LEU A 296 -9.14 3.41 -14.34
CA LEU A 296 -7.88 2.71 -14.11
C LEU A 296 -7.64 2.40 -12.63
N HIS A 297 -7.79 3.39 -11.77
CA HIS A 297 -7.56 3.26 -10.33
C HIS A 297 -8.81 2.77 -9.58
N SER A 298 -10.00 3.16 -10.00
CA SER A 298 -11.22 2.75 -9.32
C SER A 298 -11.46 1.23 -9.44
N ARG A 299 -11.28 0.64 -10.61
CA ARG A 299 -11.43 -0.81 -10.78
C ARG A 299 -10.38 -1.63 -10.06
N LEU A 300 -9.19 -1.06 -9.81
CA LEU A 300 -8.17 -1.67 -8.97
C LEU A 300 -8.54 -1.60 -7.50
N LEU A 301 -8.81 -0.41 -6.99
CA LEU A 301 -9.02 -0.15 -5.56
C LEU A 301 -10.35 -0.66 -5.03
N GLU A 302 -11.39 -0.75 -5.88
CA GLU A 302 -12.67 -1.37 -5.50
C GLU A 302 -12.56 -2.87 -5.18
N ARG A 303 -11.50 -3.52 -5.63
CA ARG A 303 -11.22 -4.94 -5.32
C ARG A 303 -10.79 -5.14 -3.86
N ALA A 304 -10.28 -4.10 -3.21
CA ALA A 304 -10.02 -4.12 -1.77
C ALA A 304 -11.33 -4.03 -0.99
N ALA A 305 -11.58 -5.01 -0.15
CA ALA A 305 -12.82 -5.12 0.62
C ALA A 305 -12.67 -6.05 1.82
N ARG A 306 -13.63 -5.98 2.74
CA ARG A 306 -13.84 -7.00 3.75
C ARG A 306 -15.02 -7.88 3.32
N MET A 307 -14.80 -9.17 3.26
CA MET A 307 -15.82 -10.13 2.89
C MET A 307 -16.66 -10.51 4.09
N SER A 308 -17.95 -10.77 3.85
CA SER A 308 -18.82 -11.32 4.88
C SER A 308 -18.46 -12.78 5.22
N GLU A 309 -18.88 -13.25 6.38
CA GLU A 309 -18.56 -14.61 6.86
C GLU A 309 -19.07 -15.71 5.92
N GLU A 310 -20.20 -15.48 5.26
CA GLU A 310 -20.76 -16.40 4.24
C GLU A 310 -19.84 -16.56 3.02
N TYR A 311 -18.97 -15.57 2.76
CA TYR A 311 -18.01 -15.55 1.66
C TYR A 311 -16.57 -15.69 2.16
N GLY A 312 -16.36 -16.33 3.32
CA GLY A 312 -15.05 -16.67 3.88
C GLY A 312 -14.51 -15.69 4.93
N GLY A 313 -15.07 -14.48 5.07
CA GLY A 313 -14.68 -13.52 6.11
C GLY A 313 -13.30 -12.89 5.92
N GLY A 314 -12.63 -13.12 4.79
CA GLY A 314 -11.32 -12.55 4.49
C GLY A 314 -11.37 -11.05 4.17
N SER A 315 -10.19 -10.44 4.09
CA SER A 315 -10.08 -9.03 3.72
C SER A 315 -8.87 -8.75 2.83
N LEU A 316 -8.99 -7.72 2.01
CA LEU A 316 -7.90 -7.12 1.26
C LEU A 316 -7.86 -5.64 1.55
N THR A 317 -6.83 -5.22 2.28
CA THR A 317 -6.58 -3.82 2.64
C THR A 317 -5.60 -3.22 1.65
N ALA A 318 -5.92 -2.07 1.08
CA ALA A 318 -5.06 -1.40 0.12
C ALA A 318 -4.46 -0.12 0.69
N LEU A 319 -3.15 0.03 0.53
CA LEU A 319 -2.40 1.25 0.79
C LEU A 319 -1.81 1.78 -0.52
N PRO A 320 -2.59 2.47 -1.35
CA PRO A 320 -2.05 3.15 -2.51
C PRO A 320 -1.19 4.34 -2.09
N ILE A 321 -0.10 4.57 -2.81
CA ILE A 321 0.79 5.72 -2.63
C ILE A 321 0.64 6.64 -3.83
N ILE A 322 0.49 7.92 -3.57
CA ILE A 322 0.47 8.99 -4.58
C ILE A 322 1.55 10.01 -4.23
N GLU A 323 2.34 10.41 -5.23
CA GLU A 323 3.32 11.49 -5.13
C GLU A 323 2.70 12.80 -5.60
N THR A 324 2.79 13.83 -4.75
CA THR A 324 2.40 15.19 -5.09
C THR A 324 3.60 16.04 -5.51
N GLN A 325 3.32 17.18 -6.14
CA GLN A 325 4.31 18.20 -6.47
C GLN A 325 3.98 19.45 -5.64
N ALA A 326 4.93 19.93 -4.85
CA ALA A 326 4.77 21.10 -3.98
C ALA A 326 3.50 21.07 -3.09
N GLY A 327 3.14 19.90 -2.61
CA GLY A 327 1.96 19.70 -1.75
C GLY A 327 0.60 19.85 -2.47
N ASP A 328 0.57 19.91 -3.78
CA ASP A 328 -0.67 20.10 -4.55
C ASP A 328 -1.51 18.82 -4.59
N VAL A 329 -2.46 18.72 -3.68
CA VAL A 329 -3.47 17.64 -3.64
C VAL A 329 -4.64 17.86 -4.59
N SER A 330 -4.72 19.04 -5.23
CA SER A 330 -5.78 19.40 -6.19
C SER A 330 -5.45 18.97 -7.63
N ALA A 331 -4.25 18.45 -7.88
CA ALA A 331 -3.85 17.89 -9.16
C ALA A 331 -4.76 16.71 -9.56
N TYR A 332 -4.77 16.35 -10.83
CA TYR A 332 -5.76 15.43 -11.39
C TYR A 332 -5.72 14.04 -10.77
N ILE A 333 -4.58 13.38 -10.76
CA ILE A 333 -4.47 12.02 -10.23
C ILE A 333 -4.65 11.98 -8.70
N PRO A 334 -4.04 12.87 -7.89
CA PRO A 334 -4.32 12.93 -6.46
C PRO A 334 -5.82 13.05 -6.14
N THR A 335 -6.52 13.97 -6.80
CA THR A 335 -7.97 14.18 -6.59
C THR A 335 -8.78 12.92 -6.89
N ASN A 336 -8.47 12.23 -7.97
CA ASN A 336 -9.15 10.98 -8.33
C ASN A 336 -8.96 9.91 -7.25
N VAL A 337 -7.74 9.69 -6.79
CA VAL A 337 -7.46 8.63 -5.81
C VAL A 337 -8.01 9.00 -4.42
N ILE A 338 -7.99 10.27 -4.02
CA ILE A 338 -8.65 10.72 -2.78
C ILE A 338 -10.15 10.40 -2.81
N SER A 339 -10.82 10.58 -3.95
CA SER A 339 -12.25 10.29 -4.07
C SER A 339 -12.59 8.80 -4.05
N ILE A 340 -11.67 7.95 -4.53
CA ILE A 340 -11.86 6.49 -4.58
C ILE A 340 -11.64 5.85 -3.20
N THR A 341 -10.70 6.40 -2.42
CA THR A 341 -10.25 5.80 -1.15
C THR A 341 -11.15 6.18 0.03
N ASP A 342 -11.01 5.44 1.14
CA ASP A 342 -11.75 5.64 2.39
C ASP A 342 -11.04 6.59 3.35
N GLY A 343 -10.16 7.41 2.85
CA GLY A 343 -9.37 8.39 3.56
C GLY A 343 -7.94 8.49 3.05
N GLN A 344 -7.19 9.39 3.65
CA GLN A 344 -5.79 9.63 3.28
C GLN A 344 -4.92 9.95 4.49
N ILE A 345 -3.66 9.55 4.41
CA ILE A 345 -2.56 9.97 5.29
C ILE A 345 -1.72 10.97 4.51
N TYR A 346 -1.79 12.22 4.88
CA TYR A 346 -1.07 13.31 4.22
C TYR A 346 0.27 13.57 4.92
N LEU A 347 1.37 13.45 4.15
CA LEU A 347 2.72 13.72 4.61
C LEU A 347 3.18 15.09 4.12
N GLU A 348 3.61 15.93 5.05
CA GLU A 348 3.97 17.31 4.79
C GLU A 348 5.49 17.51 4.79
N THR A 349 5.99 18.16 3.75
CA THR A 349 7.45 18.38 3.55
C THR A 349 8.05 19.26 4.66
N GLU A 350 7.36 20.30 5.09
CA GLU A 350 7.83 21.19 6.15
C GLU A 350 7.98 20.46 7.49
N MET A 351 7.01 19.60 7.84
CA MET A 351 7.08 18.76 9.04
C MET A 351 8.26 17.79 8.96
N PHE A 352 8.46 17.16 7.80
CA PHE A 352 9.57 16.24 7.59
C PHE A 352 10.94 16.92 7.77
N ASN A 353 11.10 18.10 7.16
CA ASN A 353 12.34 18.87 7.22
C ASN A 353 12.60 19.45 8.61
N SER A 354 11.56 19.75 9.38
CA SER A 354 11.69 20.20 10.78
C SER A 354 12.03 19.08 11.77
N GLY A 355 12.15 17.84 11.29
CA GLY A 355 12.47 16.67 12.12
C GLY A 355 11.26 16.00 12.77
N PHE A 356 10.05 16.44 12.48
CA PHE A 356 8.83 15.76 12.90
C PHE A 356 8.54 14.57 11.99
N ARG A 357 8.94 13.38 12.41
CA ARG A 357 8.84 12.15 11.63
C ARG A 357 8.18 11.02 12.44
N PRO A 358 7.15 10.35 11.87
CA PRO A 358 6.56 10.54 10.53
C PRO A 358 5.86 11.90 10.39
N ALA A 359 5.98 12.50 9.22
CA ALA A 359 5.52 13.87 8.93
C ALA A 359 4.02 13.93 8.63
N ILE A 360 3.20 13.29 9.45
CA ILE A 360 1.75 13.13 9.23
C ILE A 360 1.03 14.42 9.66
N ASN A 361 0.38 15.06 8.72
CA ASN A 361 -0.47 16.21 9.01
C ASN A 361 -1.84 15.73 9.52
N ALA A 362 -2.07 15.86 10.82
CA ALA A 362 -3.30 15.42 11.48
C ALA A 362 -4.56 16.19 11.00
N GLY A 363 -4.41 17.41 10.53
CA GLY A 363 -5.52 18.24 10.02
C GLY A 363 -6.05 17.79 8.67
N LEU A 364 -5.15 17.38 7.77
CA LEU A 364 -5.48 16.96 6.40
C LEU A 364 -5.67 15.45 6.26
N SER A 365 -5.20 14.67 7.23
CA SER A 365 -5.34 13.22 7.22
C SER A 365 -6.70 12.80 7.77
N VAL A 366 -7.34 11.85 7.10
CA VAL A 366 -8.69 11.40 7.41
C VAL A 366 -8.77 9.88 7.28
N SER A 367 -9.47 9.23 8.22
CA SER A 367 -9.94 7.85 8.08
C SER A 367 -11.47 7.87 8.15
N ARG A 368 -12.14 7.45 7.07
CA ARG A 368 -13.61 7.38 7.04
C ARG A 368 -14.17 6.22 7.87
N VAL A 369 -13.36 5.21 8.14
CA VAL A 369 -13.71 4.12 9.06
C VAL A 369 -13.59 4.58 10.51
N GLY A 370 -12.52 5.31 10.82
CA GLY A 370 -12.34 5.92 12.14
C GLY A 370 -12.30 4.90 13.28
N GLY A 371 -13.00 5.20 14.37
CA GLY A 371 -12.95 4.41 15.60
C GLY A 371 -13.45 2.96 15.50
N ALA A 372 -14.13 2.56 14.41
CA ALA A 372 -14.46 1.17 14.14
C ALA A 372 -13.20 0.34 13.81
N ALA A 373 -12.13 0.99 13.35
CA ALA A 373 -10.83 0.40 13.08
C ALA A 373 -9.85 0.51 14.26
N GLN A 374 -10.33 0.75 15.45
CA GLN A 374 -9.52 0.83 16.68
C GLN A 374 -10.01 -0.15 17.73
N ILE A 375 -9.10 -0.70 18.52
CA ILE A 375 -9.47 -1.40 19.75
C ILE A 375 -10.09 -0.39 20.73
N LYS A 376 -10.95 -0.86 21.62
CA LYS A 376 -11.68 0.02 22.55
C LYS A 376 -10.74 0.86 23.42
N ALA A 377 -9.63 0.29 23.87
CA ALA A 377 -8.62 1.00 24.63
C ALA A 377 -8.07 2.22 23.86
N MET A 378 -7.65 2.04 22.62
CA MET A 378 -7.13 3.12 21.77
C MET A 378 -8.19 4.17 21.47
N LYS A 379 -9.39 3.74 21.11
CA LYS A 379 -10.50 4.65 20.82
C LYS A 379 -10.80 5.60 21.97
N LYS A 380 -10.79 5.08 23.22
CA LYS A 380 -11.04 5.88 24.43
C LYS A 380 -9.98 6.93 24.67
N ILE A 381 -8.71 6.55 24.58
CA ILE A 381 -7.59 7.43 24.98
C ILE A 381 -7.14 8.38 23.87
N ALA A 382 -7.28 7.99 22.61
CA ALA A 382 -6.82 8.77 21.47
C ALA A 382 -7.79 9.88 21.03
N ALA A 383 -9.03 9.84 21.47
CA ALA A 383 -10.08 10.79 21.07
C ALA A 383 -9.68 12.27 21.20
N PRO A 384 -9.01 12.74 22.26
CA PRO A 384 -8.66 14.15 22.40
C PRO A 384 -7.46 14.59 21.55
N ILE A 385 -6.62 13.69 21.06
CA ILE A 385 -5.33 14.03 20.45
C ILE A 385 -5.48 15.01 19.27
N ARG A 386 -6.40 14.75 18.37
CA ARG A 386 -6.58 15.60 17.18
C ARG A 386 -7.00 17.03 17.55
N THR A 387 -7.88 17.14 18.53
CA THR A 387 -8.37 18.44 19.02
C THR A 387 -7.24 19.20 19.73
N GLU A 388 -6.50 18.53 20.59
CA GLU A 388 -5.37 19.13 21.30
C GLU A 388 -4.25 19.58 20.35
N LEU A 389 -3.95 18.79 19.31
CA LEU A 389 -3.00 19.19 18.28
C LEU A 389 -3.48 20.37 17.43
N ALA A 390 -4.77 20.41 17.12
CA ALA A 390 -5.35 21.54 16.38
C ALA A 390 -5.26 22.84 17.21
N GLN A 391 -5.61 22.78 18.50
CA GLN A 391 -5.48 23.90 19.44
C GLN A 391 -4.01 24.33 19.58
N TYR A 392 -3.10 23.37 19.71
CA TYR A 392 -1.68 23.66 19.77
C TYR A 392 -1.18 24.44 18.54
N ARG A 393 -1.56 24.01 17.33
CA ARG A 393 -1.19 24.71 16.09
C ARG A 393 -1.65 26.15 16.06
N GLU A 394 -2.91 26.35 16.44
CA GLU A 394 -3.49 27.68 16.49
C GLU A 394 -2.76 28.58 17.50
N LEU A 395 -2.59 28.09 18.74
CA LEU A 395 -1.91 28.82 19.80
C LEU A 395 -0.43 29.06 19.51
N ALA A 396 0.28 28.09 18.91
CA ALA A 396 1.68 28.26 18.52
C ALA A 396 1.88 29.36 17.47
N SER A 397 0.93 29.52 16.54
CA SER A 397 0.94 30.62 15.59
C SER A 397 0.79 31.98 16.29
N PHE A 398 -0.12 32.10 17.26
CA PHE A 398 -0.29 33.32 18.05
C PHE A 398 0.90 33.62 18.97
N ALA A 399 1.50 32.60 19.56
CA ALA A 399 2.63 32.75 20.48
C ALA A 399 3.88 33.38 19.83
N GLN A 400 4.02 33.27 18.53
CA GLN A 400 5.09 33.94 17.78
C GLN A 400 4.96 35.45 17.72
N PHE A 401 3.74 35.98 17.92
CA PHE A 401 3.43 37.40 17.78
C PHE A 401 3.11 38.10 19.12
N GLY A 402 2.94 37.36 20.24
CA GLY A 402 2.54 37.86 21.53
C GLY A 402 3.60 37.72 22.62
N SER A 403 3.77 38.78 23.44
CA SER A 403 4.80 38.80 24.48
C SER A 403 4.35 38.23 25.83
N GLU A 404 3.07 38.18 26.12
CA GLU A 404 2.54 37.66 27.38
C GLU A 404 1.41 36.64 27.13
N LEU A 405 1.69 35.40 27.44
CA LEU A 405 0.70 34.31 27.40
C LEU A 405 0.19 34.05 28.82
N ASP A 406 -1.12 33.84 28.96
CA ASP A 406 -1.73 33.41 30.21
C ASP A 406 -1.30 31.96 30.60
N ALA A 407 -1.58 31.57 31.82
CA ALA A 407 -1.15 30.26 32.36
C ALA A 407 -1.84 29.08 31.61
N ASP A 408 -3.10 29.22 31.23
CA ASP A 408 -3.87 28.19 30.50
C ASP A 408 -3.31 27.97 29.09
N THR A 409 -2.99 29.06 28.39
CA THR A 409 -2.37 29.00 27.06
C THR A 409 -0.99 28.37 27.12
N LYS A 410 -0.16 28.70 28.14
CA LYS A 410 1.15 28.06 28.36
C LYS A 410 1.04 26.57 28.60
N GLU A 411 0.06 26.14 29.40
CA GLU A 411 -0.17 24.70 29.66
C GLU A 411 -0.62 23.98 28.39
N LYS A 412 -1.54 24.54 27.61
CA LYS A 412 -1.98 23.96 26.33
C LYS A 412 -0.83 23.82 25.32
N LEU A 413 0.05 24.82 25.24
CA LEU A 413 1.25 24.75 24.41
C LEU A 413 2.22 23.66 24.89
N ALA A 414 2.47 23.59 26.20
CA ALA A 414 3.33 22.57 26.78
C ALA A 414 2.77 21.16 26.55
N GLN A 415 1.47 20.99 26.69
CA GLN A 415 0.79 19.72 26.42
C GLN A 415 0.90 19.32 24.96
N GLY A 416 0.64 20.24 24.04
CA GLY A 416 0.75 19.99 22.60
C GLY A 416 2.16 19.64 22.16
N GLU A 417 3.18 20.23 22.73
CA GLU A 417 4.60 19.86 22.49
C GLU A 417 4.89 18.44 22.91
N ARG A 418 4.38 18.00 24.09
CA ARG A 418 4.55 16.62 24.56
C ARG A 418 3.83 15.62 23.66
N ILE A 419 2.62 15.93 23.23
CA ILE A 419 1.88 15.09 22.28
C ILE A 419 2.65 14.96 20.96
N LYS A 420 3.16 16.07 20.42
CA LYS A 420 4.00 16.03 19.22
C LYS A 420 5.23 15.13 19.41
N GLU A 421 5.92 15.26 20.51
CA GLU A 421 7.12 14.48 20.78
C GLU A 421 6.83 12.98 20.95
N VAL A 422 5.73 12.65 21.63
CA VAL A 422 5.27 11.25 21.77
C VAL A 422 4.93 10.63 20.42
N LEU A 423 4.36 11.37 19.49
CA LEU A 423 3.99 10.89 18.17
C LEU A 423 5.18 10.70 17.22
N LYS A 424 6.35 11.24 17.53
CA LYS A 424 7.56 10.94 16.76
C LYS A 424 7.95 9.48 16.95
N GLN A 425 8.40 8.87 15.87
CA GLN A 425 8.78 7.47 15.88
C GLN A 425 9.87 7.20 14.84
N PRO A 426 10.95 6.51 15.21
CA PRO A 426 11.99 6.13 14.27
C PRO A 426 11.48 5.14 13.24
N GLN A 427 12.07 5.16 12.06
CA GLN A 427 11.82 4.20 11.01
C GLN A 427 12.23 2.79 11.44
N TYR A 428 11.53 1.78 10.96
CA TYR A 428 11.75 0.35 11.26
C TYR A 428 11.57 -0.06 12.73
N GLN A 429 10.82 0.74 13.46
CA GLN A 429 10.51 0.46 14.87
C GLN A 429 9.00 0.57 15.11
N PRO A 430 8.20 -0.29 14.46
CA PRO A 430 6.77 -0.34 14.74
C PRO A 430 6.55 -0.77 16.19
N MET A 431 5.54 -0.15 16.82
CA MET A 431 5.23 -0.36 18.22
C MET A 431 3.93 -1.18 18.37
N PRO A 432 3.93 -2.26 19.16
CA PRO A 432 2.70 -2.98 19.47
C PRO A 432 1.66 -2.07 20.10
N VAL A 433 0.38 -2.31 19.79
CA VAL A 433 -0.73 -1.43 20.15
C VAL A 433 -0.87 -1.21 21.67
N GLN A 434 -0.58 -2.22 22.49
CA GLN A 434 -0.65 -2.09 23.94
C GLN A 434 0.33 -1.02 24.49
N TYR A 435 1.52 -0.94 23.94
CA TYR A 435 2.51 0.07 24.33
C TYR A 435 2.15 1.46 23.77
N GLN A 436 1.58 1.52 22.58
CA GLN A 436 1.01 2.76 22.04
C GLN A 436 -0.08 3.31 22.98
N VAL A 437 -1.00 2.45 23.40
CA VAL A 437 -2.07 2.80 24.34
C VAL A 437 -1.49 3.36 25.64
N ILE A 438 -0.48 2.71 26.19
CA ILE A 438 0.16 3.12 27.45
C ILE A 438 0.78 4.52 27.35
N ILE A 439 1.59 4.77 26.33
CA ILE A 439 2.26 6.08 26.22
C ILE A 439 1.28 7.20 25.84
N ILE A 440 0.29 6.90 25.03
CA ILE A 440 -0.78 7.86 24.70
C ILE A 440 -1.63 8.16 25.92
N TYR A 441 -1.94 7.16 26.74
CA TYR A 441 -2.59 7.36 28.04
C TYR A 441 -1.78 8.32 28.93
N ALA A 442 -0.49 8.10 29.03
CA ALA A 442 0.39 8.94 29.86
C ALA A 442 0.40 10.40 29.39
N VAL A 443 0.47 10.65 28.08
CA VAL A 443 0.50 12.02 27.56
C VAL A 443 -0.86 12.70 27.59
N THR A 444 -1.95 11.99 27.29
CA THR A 444 -3.30 12.58 27.27
C THR A 444 -3.83 12.88 28.68
N HIS A 445 -3.37 12.13 29.68
CA HIS A 445 -3.66 12.39 31.10
C HIS A 445 -2.67 13.33 31.79
N LYS A 446 -1.87 14.04 31.00
CA LYS A 446 -0.94 15.09 31.45
C LYS A 446 0.18 14.62 32.40
N TYR A 447 0.50 13.33 32.42
CA TYR A 447 1.60 12.80 33.22
C TYR A 447 2.99 13.23 32.70
N LEU A 448 3.09 13.74 31.48
CA LEU A 448 4.36 14.14 30.87
C LEU A 448 4.61 15.65 30.88
N LEU A 449 3.75 16.46 31.49
CA LEU A 449 3.88 17.92 31.52
C LEU A 449 5.15 18.40 32.22
N ASP A 450 5.58 17.70 33.26
CA ASP A 450 6.80 17.99 34.06
C ASP A 450 8.05 17.30 33.50
N VAL A 451 7.91 16.49 32.44
CA VAL A 451 9.05 15.88 31.75
C VAL A 451 9.54 16.83 30.64
N PRO A 452 10.86 17.17 30.59
CA PRO A 452 11.40 17.95 29.49
C PRO A 452 11.13 17.31 28.14
N VAL A 453 10.86 18.12 27.11
CA VAL A 453 10.52 17.63 25.77
C VAL A 453 11.63 16.74 25.20
N GLU A 454 12.87 17.10 25.41
CA GLU A 454 14.05 16.32 24.98
C GLU A 454 14.17 14.94 25.64
N ASP A 455 13.55 14.75 26.80
CA ASP A 455 13.59 13.49 27.56
C ASP A 455 12.40 12.57 27.30
N ILE A 456 11.41 12.99 26.54
CA ILE A 456 10.18 12.20 26.27
C ILE A 456 10.50 10.84 25.64
N THR A 457 11.41 10.79 24.67
CA THR A 457 11.80 9.52 24.03
C THR A 457 12.52 8.60 25.00
N ARG A 458 13.39 9.16 25.86
CA ARG A 458 14.07 8.42 26.92
C ARG A 458 13.08 7.91 27.97
N PHE A 459 12.11 8.74 28.33
CA PHE A 459 11.04 8.37 29.26
C PHE A 459 10.21 7.19 28.70
N GLU A 460 9.78 7.28 27.47
CA GLU A 460 8.99 6.22 26.82
C GLU A 460 9.69 4.87 26.90
N LYS A 461 10.94 4.81 26.47
CA LYS A 461 11.72 3.57 26.47
C LYS A 461 11.95 3.03 27.89
N ALA A 462 12.40 3.88 28.80
CA ALA A 462 12.66 3.48 30.17
C ALA A 462 11.39 3.05 30.91
N PHE A 463 10.27 3.70 30.63
CA PHE A 463 8.98 3.34 31.22
C PHE A 463 8.46 1.98 30.73
N PHE A 464 8.63 1.67 29.47
CA PHE A 464 8.25 0.35 28.94
C PHE A 464 9.10 -0.76 29.57
N ASP A 465 10.42 -0.56 29.69
CA ASP A 465 11.31 -1.52 30.37
C ASP A 465 10.91 -1.71 31.85
N TYR A 466 10.52 -0.63 32.52
CA TYR A 466 10.02 -0.67 33.89
C TYR A 466 8.73 -1.45 34.02
N LEU A 467 7.75 -1.23 33.11
CA LEU A 467 6.51 -1.97 33.09
C LEU A 467 6.73 -3.46 32.85
N ASP A 468 7.55 -3.80 31.88
CA ASP A 468 7.83 -5.21 31.57
C ASP A 468 8.50 -5.95 32.72
N THR A 469 9.27 -5.23 33.53
CA THR A 469 9.96 -5.80 34.70
C THR A 469 9.06 -5.87 35.93
N LYS A 470 8.30 -4.81 36.23
CA LYS A 470 7.60 -4.67 37.52
C LYS A 470 6.08 -4.87 37.40
N TYR A 471 5.47 -4.50 36.27
CA TYR A 471 4.04 -4.57 36.05
C TYR A 471 3.69 -5.21 34.69
N PRO A 472 4.24 -6.41 34.36
CA PRO A 472 4.03 -7.03 33.05
C PRO A 472 2.56 -7.37 32.77
N GLU A 473 1.72 -7.44 33.81
CA GLU A 473 0.27 -7.64 33.70
C GLU A 473 -0.45 -6.49 32.98
N VAL A 474 0.07 -5.25 33.04
CA VAL A 474 -0.58 -4.09 32.41
C VAL A 474 -0.53 -4.17 30.89
N PRO A 475 0.62 -4.25 30.20
CA PRO A 475 0.63 -4.40 28.75
C PRO A 475 -0.06 -5.70 28.29
N LYS A 476 0.09 -6.78 29.05
CA LYS A 476 -0.58 -8.05 28.74
C LYS A 476 -2.10 -7.95 28.77
N ALA A 477 -2.66 -7.33 29.83
CA ALA A 477 -4.11 -7.13 29.93
C ALA A 477 -4.66 -6.30 28.78
N ILE A 478 -3.99 -5.23 28.39
CA ILE A 478 -4.40 -4.39 27.26
C ILE A 478 -4.33 -5.16 25.94
N ALA A 479 -3.31 -5.97 25.72
CA ALA A 479 -3.16 -6.78 24.53
C ALA A 479 -4.25 -7.86 24.41
N ASP A 480 -4.60 -8.52 25.52
CA ASP A 480 -5.56 -9.63 25.54
C ASP A 480 -7.01 -9.13 25.54
N GLU A 481 -7.34 -8.19 26.42
CA GLU A 481 -8.70 -7.69 26.62
C GLU A 481 -9.10 -6.59 25.64
N LYS A 482 -8.13 -5.91 25.04
CA LYS A 482 -8.31 -4.77 24.10
C LYS A 482 -9.08 -3.60 24.70
N VAL A 483 -9.18 -3.57 26.02
CA VAL A 483 -9.76 -2.49 26.81
C VAL A 483 -8.84 -2.16 27.98
N ILE A 484 -8.97 -0.96 28.54
CA ILE A 484 -8.38 -0.63 29.82
C ILE A 484 -9.47 -0.78 30.87
N SER A 485 -9.42 -1.88 31.64
CA SER A 485 -10.31 -2.07 32.78
C SER A 485 -9.97 -1.11 33.92
N GLU A 486 -10.90 -0.87 34.85
CA GLU A 486 -10.63 -0.03 36.02
C GLU A 486 -9.42 -0.52 36.81
N GLN A 487 -9.29 -1.83 37.01
CA GLN A 487 -8.15 -2.42 37.69
C GLN A 487 -6.83 -2.18 36.96
N THR A 488 -6.82 -2.36 35.63
CA THR A 488 -5.64 -2.10 34.81
C THR A 488 -5.28 -0.62 34.83
N GLU A 489 -6.27 0.28 34.77
CA GLU A 489 -6.07 1.72 34.83
C GLU A 489 -5.46 2.15 36.16
N GLU A 490 -5.97 1.64 37.29
CA GLU A 490 -5.41 1.92 38.62
C GLU A 490 -3.95 1.46 38.74
N THR A 491 -3.68 0.24 38.24
CA THR A 491 -2.31 -0.30 38.22
C THR A 491 -1.38 0.55 37.34
N LEU A 492 -1.86 0.97 36.19
CA LEU A 492 -1.12 1.84 35.27
C LEU A 492 -0.82 3.21 35.88
N LYS A 493 -1.80 3.84 36.53
CA LYS A 493 -1.59 5.11 37.25
C LYS A 493 -0.52 4.97 38.32
N LYS A 494 -0.60 3.92 39.12
CA LYS A 494 0.40 3.63 40.16
C LYS A 494 1.79 3.43 39.57
N ALA A 495 1.89 2.68 38.48
CA ALA A 495 3.17 2.42 37.80
C ALA A 495 3.79 3.71 37.27
N ILE A 496 3.00 4.60 36.64
CA ILE A 496 3.47 5.90 36.15
C ILE A 496 3.99 6.77 37.28
N GLU A 497 3.24 6.89 38.37
CA GLU A 497 3.62 7.71 39.53
C GLU A 497 4.89 7.20 40.23
N GLU A 498 5.02 5.88 40.40
CA GLU A 498 6.20 5.26 40.95
C GLU A 498 7.45 5.46 40.09
N PHE A 499 7.28 5.27 38.75
CA PHE A 499 8.35 5.43 37.78
C PHE A 499 8.86 6.89 37.75
N LYS A 500 7.94 7.85 37.70
CA LYS A 500 8.28 9.28 37.65
C LYS A 500 9.09 9.75 38.87
N LYS A 501 8.85 9.20 40.08
CA LYS A 501 9.63 9.55 41.28
C LYS A 501 11.12 9.21 41.17
N ASN A 502 11.45 8.24 40.32
CA ASN A 502 12.80 7.73 40.12
C ASN A 502 13.42 8.13 38.79
N PHE A 503 12.65 8.80 37.92
CA PHE A 503 13.11 9.26 36.62
C PHE A 503 13.75 10.64 36.75
N ASN A 504 15.08 10.70 36.56
CA ASN A 504 15.92 11.90 36.62
C ASN A 504 16.52 12.18 35.23
#